data_86326d4dcd707be84d64acff1ca8f90e
#
_entry.id   86326d4dcd707be84d64acff1ca8f90e
#
_cell.length_a   1.000
_cell.length_b   1.000
_cell.length_c   1.000
_cell.angle_alpha   90.00
_cell.angle_beta   90.00
_cell.angle_gamma   90.00
#
_symmetry.space_group_name_H-M   'P 1'
#
loop_
_entity.id
_entity.type
_entity.pdbx_description
1 polymer ?
#
loop_
_entity_poly.entity_id
_entity_poly.type
_entity_poly.pdbx_seq_one_letter_code
_entity_poly.pdbx_strand_id
1 'polypeptide(L)'
;MSDETTQDKFLQASLRHLNALRNAQGDAVMPFPQGWFDLPDRQLADLGAMFFLISMSSYHKNRPLAQVFSTLETPLRLSQYRIFRSDGFPRAFFTWAGLDHSTERQFAVEHAPLRKEQWNSGASLWVVDLSAPFGHLDQVITMMAANRQTNRVRTLWHNRAGTRARVIEWNRQNADGEIAVTSYGQNQFIQQLDREA
;
A
#
# COMPACT_ATOMS: atom_id res chain seq x y z
N MET A 1 40.08 36.07 -18.15
CA MET A 1 38.89 36.86 -18.55
C MET A 1 37.95 36.13 -19.54
N SER A 2 38.28 34.96 -20.07
CA SER A 2 37.42 34.24 -21.07
C SER A 2 36.49 33.19 -20.50
N ASP A 3 36.67 32.76 -19.27
CA ASP A 3 35.87 31.67 -18.68
C ASP A 3 34.52 32.15 -18.10
N GLU A 4 34.50 33.31 -17.47
CA GLU A 4 33.31 33.90 -16.85
C GLU A 4 32.21 34.24 -17.88
N THR A 5 32.60 34.73 -19.06
CA THR A 5 31.68 35.05 -20.17
C THR A 5 31.05 33.81 -20.81
N THR A 6 31.72 32.66 -20.81
CA THR A 6 31.23 31.42 -21.37
C THR A 6 30.22 30.75 -20.42
N GLN A 7 30.50 30.82 -19.12
CA GLN A 7 29.64 30.31 -18.07
C GLN A 7 28.33 31.11 -17.96
N ASP A 8 28.39 32.44 -18.11
CA ASP A 8 27.20 33.32 -18.15
C ASP A 8 26.31 33.03 -19.36
N LYS A 9 26.90 32.82 -20.54
CA LYS A 9 26.15 32.46 -21.75
C LYS A 9 25.46 31.10 -21.64
N PHE A 10 26.13 30.11 -21.02
CA PHE A 10 25.55 28.81 -20.77
C PHE A 10 24.40 28.90 -19.77
N LEU A 11 24.57 29.64 -18.67
CA LEU A 11 23.52 29.85 -17.67
C LEU A 11 22.30 30.52 -18.29
N GLN A 12 22.50 31.57 -19.10
CA GLN A 12 21.41 32.27 -19.77
C GLN A 12 20.70 31.44 -20.83
N ALA A 13 21.41 30.57 -21.56
CA ALA A 13 20.79 29.60 -22.48
C ALA A 13 19.95 28.56 -21.72
N SER A 14 20.47 28.03 -20.62
CA SER A 14 19.75 27.09 -19.76
C SER A 14 18.49 27.71 -19.15
N LEU A 15 18.56 28.94 -18.68
CA LEU A 15 17.38 29.66 -18.15
C LEU A 15 16.32 29.93 -19.22
N ARG A 16 16.73 30.23 -20.47
CA ARG A 16 15.80 30.38 -21.60
C ARG A 16 15.07 29.05 -21.91
N HIS A 17 15.79 27.94 -21.93
CA HIS A 17 15.19 26.61 -22.14
C HIS A 17 14.24 26.24 -21.01
N LEU A 18 14.63 26.47 -19.74
CA LEU A 18 13.75 26.21 -18.58
C LEU A 18 12.49 27.07 -18.62
N ASN A 19 12.60 28.36 -19.01
CA ASN A 19 11.44 29.22 -19.15
C ASN A 19 10.55 28.80 -20.32
N ALA A 20 11.12 28.35 -21.45
CA ALA A 20 10.34 27.83 -22.56
C ALA A 20 9.59 26.56 -22.19
N LEU A 21 10.23 25.64 -21.46
CA LEU A 21 9.59 24.43 -20.92
C LEU A 21 8.48 24.77 -19.91
N ARG A 22 8.75 25.74 -19.01
CA ARG A 22 7.76 26.20 -18.03
C ARG A 22 6.55 26.85 -18.69
N ASN A 23 6.75 27.59 -19.77
CA ASN A 23 5.66 28.22 -20.50
C ASN A 23 4.92 27.24 -21.44
N ALA A 24 5.55 26.09 -21.78
CA ALA A 24 4.94 25.00 -22.51
C ALA A 24 4.15 24.02 -21.61
N GLN A 25 4.20 24.20 -20.29
CA GLN A 25 3.39 23.45 -19.32
C GLN A 25 1.94 23.96 -19.27
N GLY A 26 1.27 24.04 -20.43
CA GLY A 26 -0.17 23.92 -20.48
C GLY A 26 -0.50 22.44 -20.63
N ASP A 27 -1.54 21.97 -19.94
CA ASP A 27 -2.06 20.64 -20.19
C ASP A 27 -2.34 20.50 -21.69
N ALA A 28 -1.44 19.82 -22.39
CA ALA A 28 -1.71 19.44 -23.77
C ALA A 28 -2.83 18.40 -23.70
N VAL A 29 -4.06 18.84 -23.94
CA VAL A 29 -5.20 17.94 -24.11
C VAL A 29 -4.96 17.15 -25.38
N MET A 30 -4.31 16.00 -25.21
CA MET A 30 -4.18 15.04 -26.29
C MET A 30 -5.43 14.16 -26.31
N PRO A 31 -6.10 13.97 -27.44
CA PRO A 31 -7.28 13.12 -27.55
C PRO A 31 -6.87 11.63 -27.55
N PHE A 32 -6.31 11.16 -26.45
CA PHE A 32 -6.11 9.75 -26.25
C PHE A 32 -7.45 9.10 -25.91
N PRO A 33 -7.78 7.95 -26.53
CA PRO A 33 -8.95 7.20 -26.09
C PRO A 33 -8.79 6.79 -24.65
N GLN A 34 -9.81 7.01 -23.82
CA GLN A 34 -9.82 6.56 -22.43
C GLN A 34 -9.57 5.05 -22.41
N GLY A 35 -8.57 4.65 -21.65
CA GLY A 35 -8.15 3.26 -21.49
C GLY A 35 -8.53 2.71 -20.12
N TRP A 36 -8.52 1.38 -19.99
CA TRP A 36 -8.71 0.72 -18.71
C TRP A 36 -7.60 1.08 -17.67
N PHE A 37 -6.52 1.71 -18.11
CA PHE A 37 -5.45 2.23 -17.25
C PHE A 37 -5.81 3.54 -16.57
N ASP A 38 -6.82 4.27 -17.07
CA ASP A 38 -7.13 5.59 -16.57
C ASP A 38 -7.65 5.47 -15.15
N LEU A 39 -6.94 6.13 -14.25
CA LEU A 39 -7.33 6.29 -12.86
C LEU A 39 -7.87 7.70 -12.67
N PRO A 40 -8.96 7.89 -11.93
CA PRO A 40 -9.41 9.22 -11.53
C PRO A 40 -8.30 9.97 -10.77
N ASP A 41 -8.24 11.30 -10.90
CA ASP A 41 -7.22 12.17 -10.29
C ASP A 41 -6.99 11.86 -8.81
N ARG A 42 -8.09 11.63 -8.08
CA ARG A 42 -8.01 11.26 -6.66
C ARG A 42 -7.24 9.95 -6.44
N GLN A 43 -7.51 8.94 -7.26
CA GLN A 43 -6.82 7.66 -7.14
C GLN A 43 -5.35 7.77 -7.57
N LEU A 44 -5.04 8.61 -8.57
CA LEU A 44 -3.64 8.92 -8.94
C LEU A 44 -2.91 9.63 -7.80
N ALA A 45 -3.55 10.60 -7.14
CA ALA A 45 -2.98 11.27 -5.97
C ALA A 45 -2.76 10.31 -4.79
N ASP A 46 -3.72 9.40 -4.55
CA ASP A 46 -3.60 8.38 -3.50
C ASP A 46 -2.53 7.35 -3.85
N LEU A 47 -2.39 6.95 -5.10
CA LEU A 47 -1.29 6.09 -5.58
C LEU A 47 0.06 6.76 -5.33
N GLY A 48 0.20 8.04 -5.66
CA GLY A 48 1.42 8.83 -5.37
C GLY A 48 1.75 8.87 -3.88
N ALA A 49 0.75 9.05 -3.02
CA ALA A 49 0.91 9.01 -1.57
C ALA A 49 1.36 7.63 -1.06
N MET A 50 0.81 6.54 -1.59
CA MET A 50 1.23 5.18 -1.25
C MET A 50 2.67 4.90 -1.71
N PHE A 51 3.05 5.30 -2.93
CA PHE A 51 4.43 5.19 -3.41
C PHE A 51 5.42 5.96 -2.53
N PHE A 52 5.06 7.18 -2.12
CA PHE A 52 5.87 7.96 -1.18
C PHE A 52 6.09 7.19 0.13
N LEU A 53 5.04 6.67 0.75
CA LEU A 53 5.13 5.91 2.01
C LEU A 53 5.94 4.62 1.86
N ILE A 54 5.79 3.92 0.73
CA ILE A 54 6.55 2.71 0.41
C ILE A 54 8.04 3.03 0.26
N SER A 55 8.39 4.12 -0.41
CA SER A 55 9.80 4.53 -0.59
C SER A 55 10.52 4.81 0.72
N MET A 56 9.78 5.25 1.75
CA MET A 56 10.29 5.50 3.10
C MET A 56 10.30 4.25 3.99
N SER A 57 9.63 3.18 3.59
CA SER A 57 9.56 1.93 4.35
C SER A 57 10.79 1.07 4.14
N SER A 58 11.47 0.69 5.23
CA SER A 58 12.65 -0.20 5.16
C SER A 58 12.33 -1.57 4.57
N TYR A 59 11.10 -2.03 4.71
CA TYR A 59 10.63 -3.31 4.16
C TYR A 59 10.39 -3.24 2.64
N HIS A 60 9.84 -2.13 2.15
CA HIS A 60 9.39 -2.01 0.77
C HIS A 60 10.40 -1.37 -0.19
N LYS A 61 11.30 -0.52 0.32
CA LYS A 61 12.17 0.36 -0.49
C LYS A 61 13.03 -0.34 -1.54
N ASN A 62 13.27 -1.65 -1.36
CA ASN A 62 14.10 -2.44 -2.28
C ASN A 62 13.27 -3.21 -3.32
N ARG A 63 11.94 -3.10 -3.31
CA ARG A 63 11.08 -3.75 -4.30
C ARG A 63 11.12 -3.00 -5.62
N PRO A 64 11.16 -3.70 -6.77
CA PRO A 64 11.03 -3.06 -8.07
C PRO A 64 9.69 -2.29 -8.19
N LEU A 65 9.73 -1.10 -8.78
CA LEU A 65 8.56 -0.23 -8.92
C LEU A 65 7.37 -0.94 -9.59
N ALA A 66 7.63 -1.74 -10.63
CA ALA A 66 6.61 -2.51 -11.32
C ALA A 66 5.91 -3.51 -10.40
N GLN A 67 6.66 -4.15 -9.48
CA GLN A 67 6.10 -5.05 -8.48
C GLN A 67 5.25 -4.28 -7.46
N VAL A 68 5.72 -3.12 -7.00
CA VAL A 68 4.96 -2.27 -6.08
C VAL A 68 3.64 -1.85 -6.75
N PHE A 69 3.69 -1.38 -8.00
CA PHE A 69 2.49 -0.99 -8.74
C PHE A 69 1.49 -2.15 -8.85
N SER A 70 1.94 -3.35 -9.21
CA SER A 70 1.05 -4.52 -9.34
C SER A 70 0.36 -4.92 -8.03
N THR A 71 0.99 -4.66 -6.87
CA THR A 71 0.38 -4.93 -5.55
C THR A 71 -0.61 -3.84 -5.14
N LEU A 72 -0.46 -2.61 -5.63
CA LEU A 72 -1.33 -1.48 -5.27
C LEU A 72 -2.48 -1.26 -6.25
N GLU A 73 -2.34 -1.64 -7.51
CA GLU A 73 -3.34 -1.37 -8.54
C GLU A 73 -4.71 -1.97 -8.20
N THR A 74 -4.75 -3.23 -7.82
CA THR A 74 -6.01 -3.92 -7.52
C THR A 74 -6.76 -3.28 -6.33
N PRO A 75 -6.16 -3.10 -5.14
CA PRO A 75 -6.86 -2.46 -4.03
C PRO A 75 -7.22 -1.00 -4.33
N LEU A 76 -6.42 -0.29 -5.12
CA LEU A 76 -6.74 1.07 -5.54
C LEU A 76 -8.03 1.12 -6.38
N ARG A 77 -8.17 0.26 -7.38
CA ARG A 77 -9.36 0.16 -8.24
C ARG A 77 -10.60 -0.33 -7.48
N LEU A 78 -10.40 -1.21 -6.51
CA LEU A 78 -11.47 -1.74 -5.66
C LEU A 78 -11.83 -0.79 -4.50
N SER A 79 -11.10 0.32 -4.32
CA SER A 79 -11.21 1.20 -3.15
C SER A 79 -10.99 0.45 -1.81
N GLN A 80 -10.17 -0.59 -1.83
CA GLN A 80 -9.81 -1.42 -0.67
C GLN A 80 -8.51 -0.96 -0.04
N TYR A 81 -8.42 0.33 0.25
CA TYR A 81 -7.27 0.96 0.90
C TYR A 81 -7.71 2.11 1.80
N ARG A 82 -6.86 2.46 2.73
CA ARG A 82 -7.00 3.67 3.56
C ARG A 82 -5.66 4.35 3.74
N ILE A 83 -5.62 5.66 3.50
CA ILE A 83 -4.44 6.50 3.75
C ILE A 83 -4.75 7.39 4.95
N PHE A 84 -3.86 7.38 5.93
CA PHE A 84 -3.90 8.27 7.09
C PHE A 84 -3.07 9.50 6.79
N ARG A 85 -3.65 10.66 7.03
CA ARG A 85 -3.04 11.96 6.76
C ARG A 85 -3.04 12.81 8.03
N SER A 86 -1.99 13.61 8.19
CA SER A 86 -1.92 14.68 9.18
C SER A 86 -1.60 15.96 8.43
N ASP A 87 -2.46 16.97 8.56
CA ASP A 87 -2.35 18.24 7.85
C ASP A 87 -2.19 18.08 6.32
N GLY A 88 -2.96 17.14 5.76
CA GLY A 88 -2.90 16.79 4.33
C GLY A 88 -1.74 15.88 3.94
N PHE A 89 -0.72 15.72 4.78
CA PHE A 89 0.46 14.91 4.49
C PHE A 89 0.24 13.43 4.82
N PRO A 90 0.55 12.46 3.91
CA PRO A 90 0.37 11.05 4.15
C PRO A 90 1.35 10.54 5.22
N ARG A 91 0.83 9.79 6.20
CA ARG A 91 1.60 9.24 7.33
C ARG A 91 1.69 7.72 7.30
N ALA A 92 0.61 7.07 6.91
CA ALA A 92 0.52 5.62 6.80
C ALA A 92 -0.55 5.23 5.79
N PHE A 93 -0.51 4.00 5.31
CA PHE A 93 -1.63 3.38 4.60
C PHE A 93 -1.70 1.89 4.91
N PHE A 94 -2.85 1.32 4.65
CA PHE A 94 -3.02 -0.11 4.51
C PHE A 94 -3.99 -0.44 3.37
N THR A 95 -3.88 -1.66 2.84
CA THR A 95 -4.81 -2.26 1.90
C THR A 95 -5.44 -3.50 2.52
N TRP A 96 -6.64 -3.88 2.09
CA TRP A 96 -7.30 -5.08 2.61
C TRP A 96 -7.98 -5.89 1.52
N ALA A 97 -8.18 -7.17 1.80
CA ALA A 97 -8.89 -8.12 0.96
C ALA A 97 -9.80 -9.03 1.80
N GLY A 98 -10.89 -9.49 1.23
CA GLY A 98 -11.73 -10.55 1.78
C GLY A 98 -11.37 -11.87 1.13
N LEU A 99 -10.82 -12.82 1.89
CA LEU A 99 -10.29 -14.07 1.36
C LEU A 99 -11.17 -15.27 1.75
N ASP A 100 -11.31 -16.22 0.84
CA ASP A 100 -11.79 -17.55 1.15
C ASP A 100 -10.69 -18.45 1.73
N HIS A 101 -11.06 -19.58 2.25
CA HIS A 101 -10.13 -20.52 2.90
C HIS A 101 -8.97 -20.95 1.99
N SER A 102 -9.23 -21.21 0.71
CA SER A 102 -8.20 -21.64 -0.23
C SER A 102 -7.20 -20.51 -0.54
N THR A 103 -7.73 -19.31 -0.70
CA THR A 103 -6.92 -18.11 -0.94
C THR A 103 -6.10 -17.72 0.30
N GLU A 104 -6.67 -17.84 1.51
CA GLU A 104 -5.91 -17.64 2.76
C GLU A 104 -4.71 -18.57 2.83
N ARG A 105 -4.89 -19.84 2.49
CA ARG A 105 -3.81 -20.81 2.47
C ARG A 105 -2.72 -20.43 1.48
N GLN A 106 -3.10 -20.10 0.25
CA GLN A 106 -2.14 -19.65 -0.77
C GLN A 106 -1.38 -18.40 -0.34
N PHE A 107 -2.09 -17.41 0.20
CA PHE A 107 -1.49 -16.14 0.60
C PHE A 107 -0.59 -16.27 1.83
N ALA A 108 -1.08 -16.87 2.91
CA ALA A 108 -0.40 -16.89 4.20
C ALA A 108 0.61 -18.02 4.38
N VAL A 109 0.41 -19.16 3.71
CA VAL A 109 1.26 -20.35 3.87
C VAL A 109 2.23 -20.51 2.70
N GLU A 110 1.73 -20.31 1.47
CA GLU A 110 2.54 -20.46 0.25
C GLU A 110 3.20 -19.13 -0.17
N HIS A 111 2.84 -18.03 0.50
CA HIS A 111 3.32 -16.66 0.19
C HIS A 111 3.05 -16.25 -1.26
N ALA A 112 2.00 -16.79 -1.87
CA ALA A 112 1.61 -16.44 -3.23
C ALA A 112 0.96 -15.05 -3.26
N PRO A 113 1.31 -14.20 -4.22
CA PRO A 113 0.65 -12.90 -4.38
C PRO A 113 -0.82 -13.09 -4.78
N LEU A 114 -1.69 -12.23 -4.27
CA LEU A 114 -3.11 -12.27 -4.61
C LEU A 114 -3.33 -11.87 -6.07
N ARG A 115 -4.07 -12.68 -6.82
CA ARG A 115 -4.59 -12.32 -8.14
C ARG A 115 -5.81 -11.41 -7.99
N LYS A 116 -6.17 -10.66 -9.03
CA LYS A 116 -7.28 -9.69 -9.02
C LYS A 116 -8.59 -10.30 -8.50
N GLU A 117 -8.91 -11.50 -8.95
CA GLU A 117 -10.14 -12.21 -8.62
C GLU A 117 -10.20 -12.68 -7.16
N GLN A 118 -9.05 -12.78 -6.52
CA GLN A 118 -8.92 -13.29 -5.14
C GLN A 118 -9.16 -12.22 -4.07
N TRP A 119 -9.16 -10.92 -4.44
CA TRP A 119 -9.30 -9.84 -3.46
C TRP A 119 -10.65 -9.79 -2.73
N ASN A 120 -11.68 -10.38 -3.33
CA ASN A 120 -13.02 -10.49 -2.73
C ASN A 120 -13.53 -11.91 -2.82
N SER A 121 -12.68 -12.92 -2.59
CA SER A 121 -13.04 -14.34 -2.71
C SER A 121 -13.84 -14.86 -1.52
N GLY A 122 -13.79 -14.21 -0.36
CA GLY A 122 -14.45 -14.68 0.84
C GLY A 122 -14.59 -13.64 1.94
N ALA A 123 -15.02 -14.10 3.12
CA ALA A 123 -15.37 -13.25 4.26
C ALA A 123 -14.23 -13.02 5.25
N SER A 124 -13.11 -13.73 5.12
CA SER A 124 -11.97 -13.53 6.03
C SER A 124 -11.22 -12.27 5.66
N LEU A 125 -11.21 -11.29 6.54
CA LEU A 125 -10.61 -9.98 6.30
C LEU A 125 -9.10 -10.00 6.57
N TRP A 126 -8.33 -9.64 5.55
CA TRP A 126 -6.89 -9.55 5.60
C TRP A 126 -6.38 -8.15 5.29
N VAL A 127 -5.46 -7.65 6.12
CA VAL A 127 -4.60 -6.54 5.72
C VAL A 127 -3.47 -7.13 4.87
N VAL A 128 -3.47 -6.76 3.59
CA VAL A 128 -2.55 -7.33 2.59
C VAL A 128 -1.22 -6.59 2.57
N ASP A 129 -1.29 -5.26 2.64
CA ASP A 129 -0.10 -4.41 2.72
C ASP A 129 -0.32 -3.28 3.72
N LEU A 130 0.74 -2.91 4.44
CA LEU A 130 0.72 -1.85 5.43
C LEU A 130 2.07 -1.13 5.46
N SER A 131 2.04 0.19 5.37
CA SER A 131 3.23 1.03 5.52
C SER A 131 2.95 2.18 6.48
N ALA A 132 3.75 2.26 7.55
CA ALA A 132 3.73 3.33 8.54
C ALA A 132 5.18 3.75 8.87
N PRO A 133 5.91 4.35 7.92
CA PRO A 133 7.36 4.58 8.04
C PRO A 133 7.73 5.59 9.12
N PHE A 134 6.78 6.40 9.59
CA PHE A 134 7.00 7.44 10.58
C PHE A 134 6.64 7.03 12.02
N GLY A 135 6.47 5.73 12.29
CA GLY A 135 6.22 5.23 13.66
C GLY A 135 4.77 5.30 14.15
N HIS A 136 3.79 5.47 13.24
CA HIS A 136 2.35 5.57 13.60
C HIS A 136 1.60 4.23 13.55
N LEU A 137 2.33 3.11 13.63
CA LEU A 137 1.73 1.78 13.48
C LEU A 137 0.65 1.47 14.53
N ASP A 138 0.93 1.76 15.80
CA ASP A 138 -0.02 1.51 16.89
C ASP A 138 -1.32 2.31 16.72
N GLN A 139 -1.22 3.55 16.22
CA GLN A 139 -2.39 4.38 15.91
C GLN A 139 -3.21 3.79 14.76
N VAL A 140 -2.55 3.28 13.71
CA VAL A 140 -3.22 2.60 12.59
C VAL A 140 -3.95 1.36 13.07
N ILE A 141 -3.31 0.52 13.88
CA ILE A 141 -3.90 -0.69 14.47
C ILE A 141 -5.09 -0.32 15.35
N THR A 142 -4.95 0.68 16.23
CA THR A 142 -6.04 1.16 17.08
C THR A 142 -7.25 1.63 16.26
N MET A 143 -7.00 2.37 15.17
CA MET A 143 -8.09 2.83 14.30
C MET A 143 -8.76 1.70 13.52
N MET A 144 -8.00 0.67 13.11
CA MET A 144 -8.56 -0.53 12.50
C MET A 144 -9.43 -1.30 13.52
N ALA A 145 -8.94 -1.43 14.73
CA ALA A 145 -9.61 -2.10 15.83
C ALA A 145 -10.90 -1.39 16.27
N ALA A 146 -10.95 -0.07 16.17
CA ALA A 146 -12.14 0.73 16.50
C ALA A 146 -13.33 0.50 15.54
N ASN A 147 -13.11 -0.11 14.38
CA ASN A 147 -14.20 -0.43 13.46
C ASN A 147 -15.05 -1.60 14.01
N ARG A 148 -16.23 -1.27 14.56
CA ARG A 148 -17.15 -2.24 15.18
C ARG A 148 -17.75 -3.25 14.19
N GLN A 149 -17.69 -2.99 12.91
CA GLN A 149 -18.18 -3.92 11.87
C GLN A 149 -17.22 -5.09 11.63
N THR A 150 -15.99 -4.99 12.14
CA THR A 150 -14.95 -5.98 11.93
C THR A 150 -14.70 -6.74 13.23
N ASN A 151 -15.02 -8.03 13.23
CA ASN A 151 -14.79 -8.89 14.39
C ASN A 151 -13.41 -9.54 14.37
N ARG A 152 -12.87 -9.82 13.19
CA ARG A 152 -11.57 -10.47 13.02
C ARG A 152 -10.84 -9.86 11.84
N VAL A 153 -9.54 -9.58 12.03
CA VAL A 153 -8.63 -9.12 10.99
C VAL A 153 -7.33 -9.91 11.08
N ARG A 154 -6.80 -10.30 9.96
CA ARG A 154 -5.52 -11.00 9.85
C ARG A 154 -4.53 -10.19 9.03
N THR A 155 -3.24 -10.39 9.26
CA THR A 155 -2.16 -9.86 8.40
C THR A 155 -0.97 -10.80 8.41
N LEU A 156 -0.24 -10.79 7.30
CA LEU A 156 1.06 -11.47 7.20
C LEU A 156 2.16 -10.50 7.62
N TRP A 157 2.69 -10.69 8.83
CA TRP A 157 3.72 -9.85 9.41
C TRP A 157 5.11 -10.40 9.12
N HIS A 158 5.90 -9.63 8.42
CA HIS A 158 7.29 -10.00 8.12
C HIS A 158 8.26 -9.39 9.13
N ASN A 159 9.30 -10.13 9.47
CA ASN A 159 10.41 -9.55 10.21
C ASN A 159 11.12 -8.47 9.35
N ARG A 160 11.96 -7.65 9.98
CA ARG A 160 12.66 -6.54 9.30
C ARG A 160 13.49 -6.99 8.09
N ALA A 161 14.00 -8.20 8.10
CA ALA A 161 14.78 -8.78 6.99
C ALA A 161 13.92 -9.41 5.89
N GLY A 162 12.59 -9.54 6.08
CA GLY A 162 11.70 -10.20 5.13
C GLY A 162 11.87 -11.72 5.03
N THR A 163 12.69 -12.32 5.91
CA THR A 163 13.05 -13.76 5.85
C THR A 163 12.09 -14.66 6.62
N ARG A 164 11.29 -14.11 7.51
CA ARG A 164 10.30 -14.83 8.32
C ARG A 164 8.99 -14.06 8.34
N ALA A 165 7.91 -14.79 8.21
CA ALA A 165 6.57 -14.25 8.34
C ALA A 165 5.81 -14.96 9.48
N ARG A 166 4.87 -14.26 10.09
CA ARG A 166 3.90 -14.77 11.05
C ARG A 166 2.55 -14.19 10.69
N VAL A 167 1.50 -14.97 10.89
CA VAL A 167 0.15 -14.42 10.82
C VAL A 167 -0.18 -13.80 12.16
N ILE A 168 -0.55 -12.52 12.14
CA ILE A 168 -1.11 -11.82 13.29
C ILE A 168 -2.61 -11.72 13.10
N GLU A 169 -3.35 -12.13 14.10
CA GLU A 169 -4.80 -12.06 14.12
C GLU A 169 -5.25 -11.16 15.27
N TRP A 170 -6.10 -10.19 14.95
CA TRP A 170 -6.85 -9.39 15.92
C TRP A 170 -8.28 -9.89 15.93
N ASN A 171 -8.76 -10.31 17.09
CA ASN A 171 -10.08 -10.86 17.26
C ASN A 171 -10.81 -10.12 18.38
N ARG A 172 -11.99 -9.59 18.09
CA ARG A 172 -12.84 -8.92 19.08
C ARG A 172 -13.49 -9.96 19.98
N GLN A 173 -13.24 -9.85 21.30
CA GLN A 173 -13.71 -10.82 22.27
C GLN A 173 -15.12 -10.53 22.79
N ASN A 174 -15.47 -9.23 22.86
CA ASN A 174 -16.74 -8.79 23.45
C ASN A 174 -17.25 -7.50 22.80
N ALA A 175 -18.49 -7.14 23.15
CA ALA A 175 -19.14 -5.92 22.66
C ALA A 175 -18.44 -4.64 23.12
N ASP A 176 -17.69 -4.68 24.22
CA ASP A 176 -16.96 -3.54 24.78
C ASP A 176 -15.69 -3.22 23.99
N GLY A 177 -15.34 -4.08 23.05
CA GLY A 177 -14.26 -3.83 22.09
C GLY A 177 -12.89 -4.34 22.52
N GLU A 178 -12.84 -5.20 23.54
CA GLU A 178 -11.60 -5.88 23.89
C GLU A 178 -11.10 -6.73 22.71
N ILE A 179 -9.81 -6.60 22.40
CA ILE A 179 -9.18 -7.24 21.25
C ILE A 179 -8.10 -8.19 21.75
N ALA A 180 -8.29 -9.48 21.45
CA ALA A 180 -7.24 -10.46 21.57
C ALA A 180 -6.33 -10.41 20.36
N VAL A 181 -5.03 -10.45 20.59
CA VAL A 181 -4.01 -10.53 19.53
C VAL A 181 -3.32 -11.87 19.61
N THR A 182 -3.43 -12.64 18.55
CA THR A 182 -2.80 -13.96 18.43
C THR A 182 -1.75 -13.95 17.32
N SER A 183 -0.62 -14.59 17.55
CA SER A 183 0.47 -14.70 16.59
C SER A 183 0.72 -16.15 16.26
N TYR A 184 0.50 -16.52 15.00
CA TYR A 184 0.70 -17.89 14.49
C TYR A 184 1.99 -17.99 13.70
N GLY A 185 2.79 -19.02 13.99
CA GLY A 185 3.79 -19.52 13.04
C GLY A 185 3.08 -20.28 11.91
N GLN A 186 3.79 -20.58 10.83
CA GLN A 186 3.20 -21.20 9.63
C GLN A 186 2.44 -22.49 9.94
N ASN A 187 3.04 -23.44 10.68
CA ASN A 187 2.40 -24.72 11.04
C ASN A 187 1.17 -24.53 11.96
N GLN A 188 1.25 -23.57 12.88
CA GLN A 188 0.14 -23.24 13.78
C GLN A 188 -1.03 -22.64 12.99
N PHE A 189 -0.71 -21.81 12.00
CA PHE A 189 -1.75 -21.19 11.16
C PHE A 189 -2.42 -22.22 10.25
N ILE A 190 -1.68 -23.18 9.70
CA ILE A 190 -2.24 -24.31 8.94
C ILE A 190 -3.26 -25.07 9.80
N GLN A 191 -2.86 -25.46 11.03
CA GLN A 191 -3.77 -26.14 11.96
C GLN A 191 -5.02 -25.32 12.32
N GLN A 192 -4.87 -23.99 12.41
CA GLN A 192 -6.00 -23.10 12.66
C GLN A 192 -6.94 -23.06 11.45
N LEU A 193 -6.41 -22.94 10.24
CA LEU A 193 -7.21 -22.99 9.02
C LEU A 193 -7.96 -24.32 8.87
N ASP A 194 -7.30 -25.44 9.13
CA ASP A 194 -7.90 -26.77 9.04
C ASP A 194 -9.04 -27.00 10.06
N ARG A 195 -9.08 -26.22 11.15
CA ARG A 195 -10.17 -26.23 12.14
C ARG A 195 -11.34 -25.33 11.74
N GLU A 196 -11.10 -24.35 10.90
CA GLU A 196 -12.10 -23.39 10.43
C GLU A 196 -12.79 -23.84 9.12
N ALA A 197 -12.26 -24.89 8.45
CA ALA A 197 -12.81 -25.49 7.24
C ALA A 197 -14.02 -26.38 7.55
#